data_7405b7f5a481943955246055c1119af9
#
_entry.id   7405b7f5a481943955246055c1119af9
#
_cell.length_a   1.000
_cell.length_b   1.000
_cell.length_c   1.000
_cell.angle_alpha   90.00
_cell.angle_beta   90.00
_cell.angle_gamma   90.00
#
_symmetry.space_group_name_H-M   'P 1'
#
loop_
_entity.id
_entity.type
_entity.pdbx_description
1 polymer ?
#
loop_
_entity_poly.entity_id
_entity_poly.type
_entity_poly.pdbx_seq_one_letter_code
_entity_poly.pdbx_strand_id
1 'polypeptide(L)'
;MVTLLDGGMGREIQQRRPEAAHGLWSARVLVDEPDLVVEIHREYIDAGAAVITTNNYSTIPSYLGKEGMQGRYRELTHLAATLARRAVRESGKDVAIAGSLPPLEESYRADLVPSPDVARPIYQGVVEALRNDVDLYVCETMSSATEANTAASAALAHGGGKPVYVSWTLAETPGQGLRSGETVRQAVDALAGLAVDGYLFNCTHLEAIEVGLRELKALTTKPIGCYPNRLNKVPEGWTLDNEITTGLRGDLPQRGWVSHDLRSFPARALRVGGCGAF
;
A
#
# COMPACT_ATOMS: atom_id res chain seq x y z
N MET A 1 6.39 1.32 -21.31
CA MET A 1 5.90 2.57 -20.66
C MET A 1 5.88 2.31 -19.15
N VAL A 2 6.23 3.29 -18.35
CA VAL A 2 6.24 3.18 -16.89
C VAL A 2 5.00 3.90 -16.37
N THR A 3 4.24 3.25 -15.47
CA THR A 3 3.07 3.85 -14.80
C THR A 3 3.52 4.47 -13.47
N LEU A 4 3.24 5.75 -13.26
CA LEU A 4 3.55 6.45 -12.01
C LEU A 4 2.37 6.30 -11.05
N LEU A 5 2.67 5.83 -9.83
CA LEU A 5 1.71 5.81 -8.72
C LEU A 5 1.76 7.14 -7.94
N ASP A 6 0.80 7.36 -7.06
CA ASP A 6 0.79 8.47 -6.12
C ASP A 6 1.84 8.32 -5.00
N GLY A 7 1.86 9.25 -4.08
CA GLY A 7 2.74 9.24 -2.90
C GLY A 7 1.99 8.89 -1.61
N GLY A 8 2.72 9.01 -0.50
CA GLY A 8 2.18 8.69 0.82
C GLY A 8 1.14 9.69 1.33
N MET A 9 -0.12 9.34 1.22
CA MET A 9 -1.24 10.14 1.73
C MET A 9 -1.04 10.50 3.21
N GLY A 10 -0.67 9.51 3.99
CA GLY A 10 -0.48 9.66 5.40
C GLY A 10 0.55 10.72 5.78
N ARG A 11 1.68 10.74 5.11
CA ARG A 11 2.72 11.75 5.34
C ARG A 11 2.25 13.16 4.98
N GLU A 12 1.53 13.32 3.88
CA GLU A 12 0.99 14.62 3.47
C GLU A 12 -0.01 15.16 4.50
N ILE A 13 -0.87 14.29 5.03
CA ILE A 13 -1.78 14.65 6.12
C ILE A 13 -0.98 15.09 7.35
N GLN A 14 0.01 14.30 7.78
CA GLN A 14 0.82 14.61 8.96
C GLN A 14 1.58 15.94 8.83
N GLN A 15 2.10 16.25 7.65
CA GLN A 15 2.77 17.54 7.42
C GLN A 15 1.83 18.74 7.50
N ARG A 16 0.58 18.58 7.08
CA ARG A 16 -0.44 19.63 7.10
C ARG A 16 -1.20 19.72 8.42
N ARG A 17 -1.21 18.63 9.19
CA ARG A 17 -1.90 18.48 10.48
C ARG A 17 -1.00 17.79 11.49
N PRO A 18 0.07 18.45 11.96
CA PRO A 18 0.99 17.85 12.93
C PRO A 18 0.30 17.44 14.24
N GLU A 19 -0.75 18.16 14.63
CA GLU A 19 -1.57 17.88 15.80
C GLU A 19 -2.40 16.60 15.68
N ALA A 20 -2.69 16.15 14.47
CA ALA A 20 -3.42 14.91 14.20
C ALA A 20 -2.52 13.67 14.22
N ALA A 21 -1.24 13.79 14.59
CA ALA A 21 -0.21 12.74 14.45
C ALA A 21 -0.32 11.58 15.45
N HIS A 22 -1.41 11.48 16.20
CA HIS A 22 -1.63 10.41 17.18
C HIS A 22 -2.84 9.54 16.82
N GLY A 23 -2.70 8.23 16.94
CA GLY A 23 -3.77 7.27 16.75
C GLY A 23 -4.19 7.09 15.28
N LEU A 24 -5.49 7.01 15.04
CA LEU A 24 -6.09 6.74 13.71
C LEU A 24 -6.10 7.96 12.76
N TRP A 25 -5.10 8.81 12.83
CA TRP A 25 -5.05 10.11 12.17
C TRP A 25 -5.47 10.10 10.67
N SER A 26 -5.06 9.12 9.86
CA SER A 26 -5.47 9.07 8.46
C SER A 26 -6.93 8.62 8.29
N ALA A 27 -7.46 7.80 9.19
CA ALA A 27 -8.88 7.45 9.21
C ALA A 27 -9.75 8.58 9.76
N ARG A 28 -9.27 9.33 10.76
CA ARG A 28 -9.99 10.51 11.29
C ARG A 28 -10.16 11.60 10.25
N VAL A 29 -9.13 11.89 9.47
CA VAL A 29 -9.20 12.91 8.41
C VAL A 29 -10.25 12.57 7.36
N LEU A 30 -10.55 11.30 7.12
CA LEU A 30 -11.68 10.93 6.24
C LEU A 30 -13.02 11.50 6.73
N VAL A 31 -13.21 11.58 8.06
CA VAL A 31 -14.46 12.05 8.67
C VAL A 31 -14.41 13.55 8.93
N ASP A 32 -13.31 14.03 9.50
CA ASP A 32 -13.20 15.39 10.01
C ASP A 32 -12.84 16.40 8.90
N GLU A 33 -12.01 15.98 7.94
CA GLU A 33 -11.51 16.85 6.86
C GLU A 33 -11.49 16.12 5.49
N PRO A 34 -12.63 15.62 5.00
CA PRO A 34 -12.68 14.85 3.74
C PRO A 34 -12.16 15.63 2.54
N ASP A 35 -12.31 16.95 2.52
CA ASP A 35 -11.81 17.81 1.44
C ASP A 35 -10.28 17.84 1.39
N LEU A 36 -9.58 17.71 2.51
CA LEU A 36 -8.13 17.61 2.54
C LEU A 36 -7.64 16.32 1.84
N VAL A 37 -8.36 15.21 2.01
CA VAL A 37 -8.04 13.95 1.31
C VAL A 37 -8.19 14.13 -0.20
N VAL A 38 -9.26 14.77 -0.64
CA VAL A 38 -9.49 15.08 -2.07
C VAL A 38 -8.41 16.00 -2.62
N GLU A 39 -8.03 17.05 -1.89
CA GLU A 39 -6.96 17.98 -2.26
C GLU A 39 -5.63 17.25 -2.47
N ILE A 40 -5.21 16.41 -1.53
CA ILE A 40 -3.95 15.66 -1.63
C ILE A 40 -3.98 14.70 -2.84
N HIS A 41 -5.06 13.97 -3.07
CA HIS A 41 -5.21 13.14 -4.26
C HIS A 41 -5.06 13.96 -5.54
N ARG A 42 -5.68 15.14 -5.61
CA ARG A 42 -5.59 16.02 -6.78
C ARG A 42 -4.17 16.53 -7.02
N GLU A 43 -3.45 16.87 -5.96
CA GLU A 43 -2.05 17.28 -6.08
C GLU A 43 -1.17 16.16 -6.64
N TYR A 44 -1.37 14.90 -6.22
CA TYR A 44 -0.67 13.76 -6.83
C TYR A 44 -1.05 13.57 -8.31
N ILE A 45 -2.32 13.71 -8.65
CA ILE A 45 -2.78 13.69 -10.04
C ILE A 45 -2.14 14.81 -10.85
N ASP A 46 -2.05 16.01 -10.30
CA ASP A 46 -1.43 17.17 -10.95
C ASP A 46 0.08 17.01 -11.10
N ALA A 47 0.73 16.33 -10.17
CA ALA A 47 2.14 15.94 -10.24
C ALA A 47 2.41 14.81 -11.26
N GLY A 48 1.38 14.23 -11.86
CA GLY A 48 1.50 13.25 -12.95
C GLY A 48 1.26 11.81 -12.53
N ALA A 49 0.67 11.54 -11.35
CA ALA A 49 0.24 10.20 -10.98
C ALA A 49 -0.80 9.67 -11.99
N ALA A 50 -0.56 8.50 -12.54
CA ALA A 50 -1.49 7.79 -13.41
C ALA A 50 -2.38 6.80 -12.63
N VAL A 51 -2.01 6.51 -11.39
CA VAL A 51 -2.79 5.71 -10.44
C VAL A 51 -2.71 6.39 -9.08
N ILE A 52 -3.84 6.57 -8.41
CA ILE A 52 -3.91 6.98 -7.00
C ILE A 52 -4.47 5.85 -6.15
N THR A 53 -4.05 5.77 -4.89
CA THR A 53 -4.45 4.71 -3.95
C THR A 53 -5.42 5.25 -2.91
N THR A 54 -6.49 4.52 -2.63
CA THR A 54 -7.52 4.92 -1.65
C THR A 54 -6.96 5.05 -0.24
N ASN A 55 -7.37 6.09 0.51
CA ASN A 55 -6.90 6.37 1.87
C ASN A 55 -7.61 5.49 2.93
N ASN A 56 -7.61 4.17 2.73
CA ASN A 56 -8.26 3.25 3.67
C ASN A 56 -7.26 2.32 4.40
N TYR A 57 -5.97 2.61 4.36
CA TYR A 57 -4.95 1.76 5.00
C TYR A 57 -5.24 1.53 6.49
N SER A 58 -5.64 2.55 7.21
CA SER A 58 -5.96 2.47 8.64
C SER A 58 -7.45 2.31 8.97
N THR A 59 -8.32 2.05 7.98
CA THR A 59 -9.76 1.81 8.23
C THR A 59 -10.08 0.34 8.53
N ILE A 60 -9.09 -0.47 8.90
CA ILE A 60 -9.26 -1.87 9.26
C ILE A 60 -9.79 -2.03 10.70
N PRO A 61 -10.50 -3.14 11.01
CA PRO A 61 -11.12 -3.32 12.32
C PRO A 61 -10.16 -3.22 13.52
N SER A 62 -8.92 -3.73 13.38
CA SER A 62 -7.93 -3.70 14.46
C SER A 62 -7.53 -2.27 14.85
N TYR A 63 -7.22 -1.42 13.87
CA TYR A 63 -6.90 -0.02 14.12
C TYR A 63 -8.10 0.78 14.61
N LEU A 64 -9.25 0.66 13.95
CA LEU A 64 -10.47 1.34 14.35
C LEU A 64 -10.96 0.89 15.74
N GLY A 65 -10.65 -0.35 16.13
CA GLY A 65 -10.97 -0.91 17.44
C GLY A 65 -10.28 -0.21 18.60
N LYS A 66 -9.10 0.38 18.36
CA LYS A 66 -8.37 1.18 19.36
C LYS A 66 -9.16 2.42 19.83
N GLU A 67 -10.11 2.88 19.01
CA GLU A 67 -11.01 4.00 19.32
C GLU A 67 -12.50 3.58 19.38
N GLY A 68 -12.79 2.30 19.48
CA GLY A 68 -14.18 1.78 19.57
C GLY A 68 -14.98 1.89 18.26
N MET A 69 -14.31 2.11 17.11
CA MET A 69 -14.95 2.33 15.81
C MET A 69 -14.84 1.12 14.87
N GLN A 70 -14.47 -0.06 15.36
CA GLN A 70 -14.22 -1.26 14.52
C GLN A 70 -15.40 -1.62 13.60
N GLY A 71 -16.62 -1.36 14.03
CA GLY A 71 -17.83 -1.60 13.23
C GLY A 71 -17.99 -0.68 12.01
N ARG A 72 -17.25 0.43 11.96
CA ARG A 72 -17.32 1.41 10.86
C ARG A 72 -16.36 1.13 9.71
N TYR A 73 -15.60 0.05 9.76
CA TYR A 73 -14.53 -0.19 8.78
C TYR A 73 -15.03 -0.20 7.33
N ARG A 74 -16.18 -0.80 7.04
CA ARG A 74 -16.78 -0.80 5.68
C ARG A 74 -17.19 0.60 5.26
N GLU A 75 -17.83 1.36 6.15
CA GLU A 75 -18.26 2.73 5.91
C GLU A 75 -17.07 3.64 5.57
N LEU A 76 -16.01 3.61 6.40
CA LEU A 76 -14.84 4.46 6.21
C LEU A 76 -14.00 4.02 5.00
N THR A 77 -13.92 2.73 4.72
CA THR A 77 -13.31 2.21 3.50
C THR A 77 -14.06 2.69 2.25
N HIS A 78 -15.38 2.65 2.24
CA HIS A 78 -16.18 3.18 1.13
C HIS A 78 -16.01 4.70 0.99
N LEU A 79 -15.99 5.43 2.10
CA LEU A 79 -15.76 6.88 2.08
C LEU A 79 -14.41 7.21 1.42
N ALA A 80 -13.32 6.49 1.78
CA ALA A 80 -12.02 6.68 1.17
C ALA A 80 -12.04 6.48 -0.36
N ALA A 81 -12.74 5.45 -0.84
CA ALA A 81 -12.89 5.21 -2.28
C ALA A 81 -13.71 6.32 -2.97
N THR A 82 -14.79 6.77 -2.35
CA THR A 82 -15.64 7.86 -2.85
C THR A 82 -14.84 9.17 -2.99
N LEU A 83 -13.98 9.50 -2.00
CA LEU A 83 -13.14 10.69 -2.04
C LEU A 83 -12.08 10.61 -3.15
N ALA A 84 -11.44 9.45 -3.33
CA ALA A 84 -10.52 9.22 -4.45
C ALA A 84 -11.23 9.38 -5.80
N ARG A 85 -12.43 8.81 -5.97
CA ARG A 85 -13.24 8.96 -7.17
C ARG A 85 -13.65 10.42 -7.40
N ARG A 86 -13.97 11.15 -6.34
CA ARG A 86 -14.25 12.60 -6.41
C ARG A 86 -13.02 13.36 -6.92
N ALA A 87 -11.83 13.08 -6.40
CA ALA A 87 -10.59 13.73 -6.82
C ALA A 87 -10.29 13.50 -8.32
N VAL A 88 -10.43 12.26 -8.81
CA VAL A 88 -10.27 11.94 -10.23
C VAL A 88 -11.27 12.72 -11.09
N ARG A 89 -12.55 12.69 -10.71
CA ARG A 89 -13.61 13.42 -11.44
C ARG A 89 -13.32 14.94 -11.51
N GLU A 90 -12.92 15.54 -10.38
CA GLU A 90 -12.64 16.98 -10.31
C GLU A 90 -11.34 17.37 -11.04
N SER A 91 -10.39 16.44 -11.19
CA SER A 91 -9.16 16.69 -11.95
C SER A 91 -9.38 16.77 -13.46
N GLY A 92 -10.42 16.13 -13.97
CA GLY A 92 -10.70 16.01 -15.41
C GLY A 92 -9.66 15.16 -16.16
N LYS A 93 -8.78 14.43 -15.44
CA LYS A 93 -7.72 13.60 -16.02
C LYS A 93 -8.11 12.12 -16.00
N ASP A 94 -7.54 11.33 -16.90
CA ASP A 94 -7.69 9.87 -16.94
C ASP A 94 -6.68 9.24 -15.98
N VAL A 95 -7.12 8.96 -14.76
CA VAL A 95 -6.32 8.40 -13.66
C VAL A 95 -7.07 7.21 -13.05
N ALA A 96 -6.40 6.09 -12.93
CA ALA A 96 -6.96 4.90 -12.29
C ALA A 96 -6.92 5.01 -10.75
N ILE A 97 -7.86 4.34 -10.09
CA ILE A 97 -7.94 4.27 -8.63
C ILE A 97 -7.62 2.85 -8.18
N ALA A 98 -6.57 2.69 -7.39
CA ALA A 98 -6.21 1.46 -6.72
C ALA A 98 -6.90 1.38 -5.36
N GLY A 99 -7.70 0.35 -5.15
CA GLY A 99 -8.26 0.01 -3.85
C GLY A 99 -7.21 -0.66 -2.97
N SER A 100 -6.86 -0.08 -1.84
CA SER A 100 -5.89 -0.63 -0.90
C SER A 100 -6.46 -1.81 -0.12
N LEU A 101 -5.76 -2.94 -0.09
CA LEU A 101 -5.94 -4.04 0.84
C LEU A 101 -4.70 -4.11 1.74
N PRO A 102 -4.71 -3.45 2.90
CA PRO A 102 -3.56 -3.38 3.81
C PRO A 102 -3.44 -4.64 4.68
N PRO A 103 -2.34 -4.81 5.43
CA PRO A 103 -2.29 -5.74 6.55
C PRO A 103 -3.45 -5.53 7.53
N LEU A 104 -3.99 -6.60 8.10
CA LEU A 104 -5.17 -6.50 8.98
C LEU A 104 -4.82 -6.29 10.46
N GLU A 105 -3.56 -6.37 10.80
CA GLU A 105 -2.99 -6.04 12.10
C GLU A 105 -1.88 -5.00 11.93
N GLU A 106 -0.69 -5.23 12.45
CA GLU A 106 0.42 -4.28 12.35
C GLU A 106 1.26 -4.47 11.09
N SER A 107 1.68 -3.37 10.49
CA SER A 107 2.62 -3.37 9.36
C SER A 107 3.97 -3.96 9.79
N TYR A 108 4.63 -4.68 8.89
CA TYR A 108 5.96 -5.30 9.11
C TYR A 108 6.01 -6.45 10.14
N ARG A 109 4.88 -6.86 10.66
CA ARG A 109 4.74 -7.86 11.73
C ARG A 109 4.15 -9.16 11.18
N ALA A 110 4.99 -9.96 10.49
CA ALA A 110 4.59 -11.26 9.96
C ALA A 110 4.09 -12.22 11.04
N ASP A 111 4.53 -12.04 12.28
CA ASP A 111 4.13 -12.79 13.45
C ASP A 111 2.70 -12.48 13.95
N LEU A 112 2.14 -11.33 13.54
CA LEU A 112 0.78 -10.90 13.88
C LEU A 112 -0.24 -11.13 12.74
N VAL A 113 0.19 -11.68 11.62
CA VAL A 113 -0.71 -11.97 10.49
C VAL A 113 -1.83 -12.92 10.96
N PRO A 114 -3.10 -12.53 10.84
CA PRO A 114 -4.21 -13.38 11.28
C PRO A 114 -4.32 -14.64 10.41
N SER A 115 -4.87 -15.71 10.99
CA SER A 115 -5.16 -16.91 10.20
C SER A 115 -6.09 -16.58 9.02
N PRO A 116 -6.02 -17.33 7.91
CA PRO A 116 -6.89 -17.10 6.74
C PRO A 116 -8.38 -17.11 7.08
N ASP A 117 -8.82 -17.89 8.06
CA ASP A 117 -10.24 -17.96 8.44
C ASP A 117 -10.72 -16.68 9.14
N VAL A 118 -9.83 -15.99 9.86
CA VAL A 118 -10.09 -14.68 10.47
C VAL A 118 -9.97 -13.57 9.43
N ALA A 119 -8.96 -13.63 8.57
CA ALA A 119 -8.64 -12.57 7.62
C ALA A 119 -9.63 -12.47 6.44
N ARG A 120 -10.08 -13.62 5.90
CA ARG A 120 -10.96 -13.66 4.71
C ARG A 120 -12.22 -12.80 4.83
N PRO A 121 -13.06 -12.93 5.89
CA PRO A 121 -14.28 -12.12 5.98
C PRO A 121 -14.00 -10.63 6.09
N ILE A 122 -12.85 -10.22 6.65
CA ILE A 122 -12.46 -8.83 6.75
C ILE A 122 -12.04 -8.31 5.37
N TYR A 123 -11.13 -9.02 4.67
CA TYR A 123 -10.75 -8.65 3.30
C TYR A 123 -11.94 -8.64 2.35
N GLN A 124 -12.86 -9.61 2.44
CA GLN A 124 -14.10 -9.58 1.67
C GLN A 124 -14.86 -8.27 1.93
N GLY A 125 -15.03 -7.88 3.20
CA GLY A 125 -15.71 -6.63 3.57
C GLY A 125 -15.03 -5.38 3.03
N VAL A 126 -13.69 -5.33 3.02
CA VAL A 126 -12.92 -4.23 2.43
C VAL A 126 -13.11 -4.18 0.92
N VAL A 127 -12.99 -5.32 0.23
CA VAL A 127 -13.18 -5.42 -1.23
C VAL A 127 -14.58 -4.98 -1.65
N GLU A 128 -15.61 -5.46 -0.95
CA GLU A 128 -17.02 -5.10 -1.22
C GLU A 128 -17.25 -3.59 -1.05
N ALA A 129 -16.62 -2.98 -0.03
CA ALA A 129 -16.74 -1.54 0.23
C ALA A 129 -16.06 -0.69 -0.86
N LEU A 130 -14.96 -1.18 -1.45
CA LEU A 130 -14.19 -0.48 -2.50
C LEU A 130 -14.78 -0.70 -3.92
N ARG A 131 -15.43 -1.83 -4.16
CA ARG A 131 -15.68 -2.39 -5.48
C ARG A 131 -16.28 -1.44 -6.52
N ASN A 132 -17.15 -0.53 -6.12
CA ASN A 132 -17.85 0.34 -7.06
C ASN A 132 -17.05 1.59 -7.47
N ASP A 133 -16.03 1.97 -6.70
CA ASP A 133 -15.32 3.23 -6.85
C ASP A 133 -13.83 3.07 -7.22
N VAL A 134 -13.32 1.83 -7.32
CA VAL A 134 -11.93 1.57 -7.70
C VAL A 134 -11.84 0.92 -9.08
N ASP A 135 -10.68 0.99 -9.71
CA ASP A 135 -10.43 0.44 -11.05
C ASP A 135 -9.54 -0.82 -10.98
N LEU A 136 -8.78 -0.98 -9.91
CA LEU A 136 -7.93 -2.13 -9.61
C LEU A 136 -7.76 -2.27 -8.08
N TYR A 137 -7.14 -3.37 -7.64
CA TYR A 137 -6.78 -3.60 -6.24
C TYR A 137 -5.28 -3.74 -6.08
N VAL A 138 -4.77 -3.27 -4.95
CA VAL A 138 -3.40 -3.53 -4.51
C VAL A 138 -3.43 -4.13 -3.10
N CYS A 139 -2.97 -5.39 -2.97
CA CYS A 139 -2.69 -5.99 -1.67
C CYS A 139 -1.32 -5.48 -1.25
N GLU A 140 -1.26 -4.49 -0.36
CA GLU A 140 -0.02 -3.76 -0.10
C GLU A 140 0.59 -4.07 1.27
N THR A 141 1.92 -3.94 1.36
CA THR A 141 2.70 -4.13 2.59
C THR A 141 2.55 -5.53 3.19
N MET A 142 2.27 -6.54 2.35
CA MET A 142 2.11 -7.92 2.78
C MET A 142 3.41 -8.45 3.38
N SER A 143 3.36 -8.91 4.62
CA SER A 143 4.53 -9.38 5.37
C SER A 143 4.87 -10.83 5.10
N SER A 144 3.92 -11.61 4.58
CA SER A 144 4.07 -13.05 4.31
C SER A 144 3.35 -13.49 3.04
N ALA A 145 3.70 -14.66 2.54
CA ALA A 145 3.03 -15.29 1.40
C ALA A 145 1.57 -15.64 1.70
N THR A 146 1.28 -16.12 2.90
CA THR A 146 -0.07 -16.46 3.33
C THR A 146 -0.99 -15.24 3.42
N GLU A 147 -0.51 -14.13 3.96
CA GLU A 147 -1.24 -12.86 4.02
C GLU A 147 -1.60 -12.39 2.61
N ALA A 148 -0.60 -12.34 1.72
CA ALA A 148 -0.77 -11.94 0.34
C ALA A 148 -1.78 -12.83 -0.41
N ASN A 149 -1.68 -14.16 -0.23
CA ASN A 149 -2.62 -15.11 -0.84
C ASN A 149 -4.05 -14.86 -0.35
N THR A 150 -4.24 -14.63 0.93
CA THR A 150 -5.57 -14.41 1.53
C THR A 150 -6.20 -13.12 1.00
N ALA A 151 -5.44 -12.02 0.98
CA ALA A 151 -5.90 -10.73 0.46
C ALA A 151 -6.21 -10.80 -1.05
N ALA A 152 -5.30 -11.36 -1.85
CA ALA A 152 -5.48 -11.49 -3.29
C ALA A 152 -6.67 -12.41 -3.65
N SER A 153 -6.84 -13.51 -2.92
CA SER A 153 -8.00 -14.41 -3.11
C SER A 153 -9.32 -13.68 -2.86
N ALA A 154 -9.41 -12.84 -1.84
CA ALA A 154 -10.60 -12.04 -1.56
C ALA A 154 -10.85 -11.01 -2.68
N ALA A 155 -9.81 -10.31 -3.15
CA ALA A 155 -9.92 -9.35 -4.25
C ALA A 155 -10.40 -10.03 -5.55
N LEU A 156 -9.85 -11.17 -5.90
CA LEU A 156 -10.24 -11.93 -7.09
C LEU A 156 -11.68 -12.47 -6.99
N ALA A 157 -12.09 -12.94 -5.81
CA ALA A 157 -13.42 -13.51 -5.62
C ALA A 157 -14.55 -12.45 -5.58
N HIS A 158 -14.28 -11.29 -4.98
CA HIS A 158 -15.32 -10.31 -4.65
C HIS A 158 -15.13 -8.95 -5.35
N GLY A 159 -14.00 -8.73 -6.03
CA GLY A 159 -13.62 -7.45 -6.64
C GLY A 159 -14.25 -7.15 -8.01
N GLY A 160 -15.11 -8.02 -8.53
CA GLY A 160 -15.82 -7.76 -9.80
C GLY A 160 -14.94 -7.90 -11.03
N GLY A 161 -13.94 -8.77 -11.00
CA GLY A 161 -13.06 -9.06 -12.15
C GLY A 161 -12.03 -7.96 -12.47
N LYS A 162 -11.81 -7.04 -11.53
CA LYS A 162 -10.81 -5.97 -11.68
C LYS A 162 -9.40 -6.51 -11.47
N PRO A 163 -8.38 -5.87 -12.09
CA PRO A 163 -6.98 -6.27 -11.91
C PRO A 163 -6.55 -6.27 -10.44
N VAL A 164 -5.73 -7.26 -10.06
CA VAL A 164 -5.21 -7.42 -8.71
C VAL A 164 -3.69 -7.46 -8.74
N TYR A 165 -3.07 -6.53 -8.03
CA TYR A 165 -1.62 -6.47 -7.83
C TYR A 165 -1.28 -6.84 -6.39
N VAL A 166 -0.16 -7.52 -6.19
CA VAL A 166 0.32 -7.88 -4.86
C VAL A 166 1.66 -7.22 -4.59
N SER A 167 1.75 -6.54 -3.46
CA SER A 167 2.95 -5.82 -3.01
C SER A 167 3.39 -6.34 -1.64
N TRP A 168 4.59 -6.92 -1.59
CA TRP A 168 5.18 -7.38 -0.34
C TRP A 168 6.12 -6.33 0.25
N THR A 169 6.25 -6.36 1.57
CA THR A 169 7.33 -5.68 2.29
C THR A 169 8.46 -6.67 2.56
N LEU A 170 9.68 -6.28 2.22
CA LEU A 170 10.87 -7.12 2.37
C LEU A 170 11.52 -6.92 3.74
N ALA A 171 12.34 -7.89 4.16
CA ALA A 171 13.32 -7.66 5.21
C ALA A 171 14.25 -6.51 4.84
N GLU A 172 14.75 -5.76 5.83
CA GLU A 172 15.57 -4.57 5.55
C GLU A 172 16.97 -4.90 5.06
N THR A 173 17.44 -6.11 5.31
CA THR A 173 18.71 -6.61 4.77
C THR A 173 18.46 -7.14 3.35
N PRO A 174 19.15 -6.59 2.34
CA PRO A 174 18.98 -7.03 0.96
C PRO A 174 19.19 -8.55 0.79
N GLY A 175 18.30 -9.19 0.04
CA GLY A 175 18.37 -10.64 -0.26
C GLY A 175 17.81 -11.57 0.82
N GLN A 176 17.30 -11.06 1.93
CA GLN A 176 16.70 -11.89 2.98
C GLN A 176 15.23 -12.29 2.71
N GLY A 177 14.63 -11.83 1.59
CA GLY A 177 13.24 -12.13 1.26
C GLY A 177 12.23 -11.27 2.04
N LEU A 178 11.07 -11.85 2.38
CA LEU A 178 9.97 -11.18 3.07
C LEU A 178 10.26 -11.01 4.57
N ARG A 179 9.43 -10.19 5.26
CA ARG A 179 9.48 -10.04 6.73
C ARG A 179 9.23 -11.35 7.49
N SER A 180 8.49 -12.28 6.89
CA SER A 180 8.27 -13.65 7.41
C SER A 180 9.48 -14.57 7.31
N GLY A 181 10.53 -14.17 6.59
CA GLY A 181 11.68 -15.02 6.26
C GLY A 181 11.48 -15.88 5.01
N GLU A 182 10.33 -15.83 4.37
CA GLU A 182 10.09 -16.51 3.08
C GLU A 182 10.89 -15.84 1.98
N THR A 183 11.41 -16.63 1.04
CA THR A 183 12.07 -16.09 -0.16
C THR A 183 11.07 -15.46 -1.12
N VAL A 184 11.54 -14.57 -2.00
CA VAL A 184 10.72 -13.99 -3.08
C VAL A 184 10.11 -15.09 -3.95
N ARG A 185 10.84 -16.17 -4.21
CA ARG A 185 10.33 -17.34 -4.95
C ARG A 185 9.14 -17.99 -4.23
N GLN A 186 9.28 -18.28 -2.94
CA GLN A 186 8.18 -18.88 -2.15
C GLN A 186 6.94 -17.98 -2.14
N ALA A 187 7.12 -16.67 -2.06
CA ALA A 187 6.01 -15.70 -2.13
C ALA A 187 5.30 -15.73 -3.49
N VAL A 188 6.04 -15.78 -4.60
CA VAL A 188 5.46 -15.90 -5.95
C VAL A 188 4.78 -17.25 -6.16
N ASP A 189 5.43 -18.34 -5.74
CA ASP A 189 4.90 -19.70 -5.87
C ASP A 189 3.59 -19.87 -5.09
N ALA A 190 3.45 -19.23 -3.93
CA ALA A 190 2.22 -19.24 -3.14
C ALA A 190 1.02 -18.59 -3.85
N LEU A 191 1.27 -17.76 -4.87
CA LEU A 191 0.22 -17.12 -5.70
C LEU A 191 0.07 -17.75 -7.08
N ALA A 192 0.78 -18.85 -7.39
CA ALA A 192 0.82 -19.44 -8.73
C ALA A 192 -0.57 -19.89 -9.26
N GLY A 193 -1.49 -20.23 -8.35
CA GLY A 193 -2.88 -20.60 -8.67
C GLY A 193 -3.84 -19.43 -8.82
N LEU A 194 -3.40 -18.19 -8.56
CA LEU A 194 -4.23 -16.99 -8.58
C LEU A 194 -3.98 -16.15 -9.85
N ALA A 195 -5.06 -15.60 -10.39
CA ALA A 195 -5.01 -14.74 -11.57
C ALA A 195 -4.62 -13.28 -11.22
N VAL A 196 -3.53 -13.10 -10.45
CA VAL A 196 -3.00 -11.76 -10.13
C VAL A 196 -2.34 -11.15 -11.37
N ASP A 197 -2.40 -9.82 -11.50
CA ASP A 197 -1.95 -9.10 -12.70
C ASP A 197 -0.50 -8.62 -12.62
N GLY A 198 0.07 -8.51 -11.42
CA GLY A 198 1.45 -8.10 -11.24
C GLY A 198 1.90 -8.13 -9.80
N TYR A 199 3.20 -7.90 -9.61
CA TYR A 199 3.89 -7.99 -8.33
C TYR A 199 4.70 -6.75 -8.04
N LEU A 200 4.67 -6.30 -6.80
CA LEU A 200 5.38 -5.12 -6.34
C LEU A 200 6.12 -5.40 -5.02
N PHE A 201 7.02 -4.49 -4.68
CA PHE A 201 7.53 -4.36 -3.31
C PHE A 201 7.32 -2.95 -2.80
N ASN A 202 6.95 -2.82 -1.53
CA ASN A 202 6.74 -1.50 -0.95
C ASN A 202 7.20 -1.40 0.51
N CYS A 203 7.25 -0.17 0.99
CA CYS A 203 7.52 0.16 2.39
C CYS A 203 8.78 -0.51 2.95
N THR A 204 9.82 -0.64 2.14
CA THR A 204 11.13 -1.18 2.48
C THR A 204 12.20 -0.26 1.92
N HIS A 205 13.43 -0.38 2.39
CA HIS A 205 14.58 0.34 1.86
C HIS A 205 14.81 0.06 0.37
N LEU A 206 15.25 1.07 -0.35
CA LEU A 206 15.49 0.98 -1.79
C LEU A 206 16.47 -0.15 -2.15
N GLU A 207 17.52 -0.33 -1.35
CA GLU A 207 18.55 -1.34 -1.58
C GLU A 207 18.00 -2.78 -1.51
N ALA A 208 17.12 -3.04 -0.54
CA ALA A 208 16.44 -4.34 -0.44
C ALA A 208 15.46 -4.55 -1.59
N ILE A 209 14.72 -3.53 -1.96
CA ILE A 209 13.80 -3.56 -3.10
C ILE A 209 14.53 -3.80 -4.40
N GLU A 210 15.67 -3.16 -4.63
CA GLU A 210 16.47 -3.36 -5.85
C GLU A 210 16.89 -4.82 -6.04
N VAL A 211 17.38 -5.46 -4.98
CA VAL A 211 17.72 -6.89 -5.00
C VAL A 211 16.46 -7.73 -5.24
N GLY A 212 15.39 -7.49 -4.49
CA GLY A 212 14.13 -8.20 -4.65
C GLY A 212 13.54 -8.07 -6.06
N LEU A 213 13.60 -6.90 -6.69
CA LEU A 213 13.11 -6.71 -8.06
C LEU A 213 13.93 -7.49 -9.10
N ARG A 214 15.25 -7.65 -8.89
CA ARG A 214 16.08 -8.51 -9.75
C ARG A 214 15.66 -9.97 -9.64
N GLU A 215 15.44 -10.46 -8.43
CA GLU A 215 14.92 -11.80 -8.18
C GLU A 215 13.54 -12.00 -8.80
N LEU A 216 12.61 -11.07 -8.54
CA LEU A 216 11.24 -11.11 -9.04
C LEU A 216 11.19 -11.13 -10.58
N LYS A 217 12.05 -10.36 -11.24
CA LYS A 217 12.15 -10.32 -12.70
C LYS A 217 12.54 -11.67 -13.30
N ALA A 218 13.32 -12.49 -12.59
CA ALA A 218 13.71 -13.82 -13.02
C ALA A 218 12.57 -14.87 -12.82
N LEU A 219 11.56 -14.54 -12.00
CA LEU A 219 10.48 -15.45 -11.61
C LEU A 219 9.18 -15.23 -12.39
N THR A 220 9.00 -14.06 -13.03
CA THR A 220 7.74 -13.72 -13.68
C THR A 220 7.92 -12.87 -14.93
N THR A 221 6.97 -13.02 -15.86
CA THR A 221 6.81 -12.12 -17.02
C THR A 221 5.72 -11.06 -16.80
N LYS A 222 5.01 -11.11 -15.66
CA LYS A 222 3.99 -10.12 -15.30
C LYS A 222 4.62 -8.76 -15.00
N PRO A 223 3.83 -7.67 -15.04
CA PRO A 223 4.29 -6.35 -14.56
C PRO A 223 4.88 -6.43 -13.15
N ILE A 224 5.99 -5.77 -12.96
CA ILE A 224 6.64 -5.62 -11.64
C ILE A 224 6.82 -4.15 -11.30
N GLY A 225 6.82 -3.82 -10.01
CA GLY A 225 6.95 -2.44 -9.57
C GLY A 225 7.40 -2.32 -8.11
N CYS A 226 7.51 -1.09 -7.65
CA CYS A 226 7.86 -0.83 -6.25
C CYS A 226 7.48 0.59 -5.81
N TYR A 227 7.31 0.80 -4.50
CA TYR A 227 7.19 2.10 -3.83
C TYR A 227 7.90 2.06 -2.46
N PRO A 228 9.22 2.32 -2.47
CA PRO A 228 10.06 2.23 -1.28
C PRO A 228 9.74 3.34 -0.27
N ASN A 229 10.14 3.15 0.98
CA ASN A 229 10.13 4.21 1.99
C ASN A 229 11.51 4.92 2.08
N ARG A 230 11.52 6.05 2.77
CA ARG A 230 12.74 6.83 3.09
C ARG A 230 13.08 6.75 4.57
N LEU A 231 12.51 5.81 5.29
CA LEU A 231 12.83 5.65 6.71
C LEU A 231 14.27 5.19 6.89
N ASN A 232 14.87 5.57 7.99
CA ASN A 232 15.94 4.77 8.58
C ASN A 232 15.35 3.40 8.93
N LYS A 233 16.19 2.48 9.40
CA LYS A 233 15.72 1.17 9.82
C LYS A 233 14.47 1.28 10.69
N VAL A 234 13.44 0.51 10.38
CA VAL A 234 12.24 0.41 11.22
C VAL A 234 12.64 -0.24 12.55
N PRO A 235 12.46 0.43 13.70
CA PRO A 235 12.85 -0.12 14.99
C PRO A 235 12.05 -1.38 15.34
N GLU A 236 12.64 -2.25 16.14
CA GLU A 236 11.93 -3.39 16.69
C GLU A 236 10.76 -2.90 17.56
N GLY A 237 9.61 -3.54 17.44
CA GLY A 237 8.40 -3.15 18.16
C GLY A 237 7.69 -1.90 17.64
N TRP A 238 8.12 -1.35 16.50
CA TRP A 238 7.41 -0.24 15.87
C TRP A 238 6.00 -0.65 15.45
N THR A 239 5.04 0.23 15.72
CA THR A 239 3.65 0.12 15.25
C THR A 239 3.19 1.48 14.72
N LEU A 240 2.11 1.50 13.96
CA LEU A 240 1.61 2.71 13.32
C LEU A 240 1.21 3.81 14.32
N ASP A 241 0.90 3.44 15.54
CA ASP A 241 0.31 4.31 16.57
C ASP A 241 1.14 4.44 17.85
N ASN A 242 2.33 3.82 17.91
CA ASN A 242 3.19 4.00 19.09
C ASN A 242 4.14 5.21 18.95
N GLU A 243 4.77 5.59 20.04
CA GLU A 243 5.68 6.73 20.11
C GLU A 243 7.08 6.44 19.52
N ILE A 244 7.31 5.20 19.04
CA ILE A 244 8.58 4.83 18.43
C ILE A 244 8.68 5.49 17.07
N THR A 245 9.56 6.46 16.94
CA THR A 245 9.79 7.17 15.67
C THR A 245 11.05 6.69 15.00
N THR A 246 11.06 6.71 13.67
CA THR A 246 12.26 6.52 12.87
C THR A 246 12.51 7.76 12.03
N GLY A 247 13.78 8.22 11.99
CA GLY A 247 14.17 9.36 11.19
C GLY A 247 14.13 9.04 9.69
N LEU A 248 14.13 10.09 8.88
CA LEU A 248 14.29 9.95 7.42
C LEU A 248 15.79 9.88 7.06
N ARG A 249 16.10 9.08 6.06
CA ARG A 249 17.43 9.01 5.46
C ARG A 249 17.81 10.35 4.83
N GLY A 250 18.95 10.89 5.25
CA GLY A 250 19.48 12.17 4.75
C GLY A 250 20.28 12.03 3.43
N ASP A 251 20.68 10.81 3.07
CA ASP A 251 21.43 10.49 1.86
C ASP A 251 20.52 10.37 0.60
N LEU A 252 19.19 10.34 0.80
CA LEU A 252 18.22 10.32 -0.29
C LEU A 252 17.66 11.73 -0.53
N PRO A 253 17.59 12.21 -1.79
CA PRO A 253 17.07 13.53 -2.09
C PRO A 253 15.60 13.68 -1.64
N GLN A 254 15.24 14.86 -1.13
CA GLN A 254 13.88 15.14 -0.64
C GLN A 254 12.82 15.14 -1.75
N ARG A 255 13.23 15.35 -3.00
CA ARG A 255 12.34 15.33 -4.18
C ARG A 255 13.03 14.58 -5.32
N GLY A 256 12.25 13.78 -6.07
CA GLY A 256 12.70 13.20 -7.35
C GLY A 256 13.64 12.00 -7.30
N TRP A 257 13.88 11.40 -6.12
CA TRP A 257 14.81 10.25 -5.99
C TRP A 257 14.35 8.97 -6.70
N VAL A 258 13.06 8.83 -6.97
CA VAL A 258 12.49 7.68 -7.69
C VAL A 258 12.95 7.61 -9.15
N SER A 259 13.45 8.69 -9.73
CA SER A 259 13.72 8.77 -11.18
C SER A 259 15.11 8.30 -11.60
N HIS A 260 16.11 8.22 -10.71
CA HIS A 260 17.50 8.01 -11.15
C HIS A 260 17.89 6.54 -11.26
N ASP A 261 17.60 5.72 -10.27
CA ASP A 261 18.14 4.35 -10.23
C ASP A 261 17.23 3.29 -10.86
N LEU A 262 15.93 3.57 -11.00
CA LEU A 262 15.00 2.66 -11.66
C LEU A 262 15.00 2.76 -13.20
N ARG A 263 15.79 3.65 -13.80
CA ARG A 263 15.92 3.75 -15.27
C ARG A 263 16.55 2.51 -15.92
N SER A 264 17.27 1.71 -15.15
CA SER A 264 17.89 0.46 -15.60
C SER A 264 16.89 -0.70 -15.70
N PHE A 265 15.66 -0.55 -15.21
CA PHE A 265 14.63 -1.58 -15.31
C PHE A 265 13.82 -1.41 -16.61
N PRO A 266 13.48 -2.52 -17.31
CA PRO A 266 12.82 -2.46 -18.60
C PRO A 266 11.41 -1.87 -18.52
N ALA A 267 10.90 -1.38 -19.65
CA ALA A 267 9.73 -0.57 -19.89
C ALA A 267 8.34 -1.14 -19.45
N ARG A 268 8.30 -2.15 -18.59
CA ARG A 268 7.09 -2.74 -18.00
C ARG A 268 7.03 -2.59 -16.48
N ALA A 269 7.90 -1.78 -15.88
CA ALA A 269 7.87 -1.55 -14.45
C ALA A 269 6.83 -0.48 -14.10
N LEU A 270 5.92 -0.78 -13.17
CA LEU A 270 5.14 0.23 -12.46
C LEU A 270 6.11 1.05 -11.58
N ARG A 271 6.17 2.33 -11.78
CA ARG A 271 6.96 3.26 -10.95
C ARG A 271 6.03 4.13 -10.13
N VAL A 272 6.41 4.50 -9.14
CA VAL A 272 6.21 4.65 -7.76
C VAL A 272 6.32 6.09 -7.28
N GLY A 273 5.26 6.55 -6.61
CA GLY A 273 5.34 7.55 -5.57
C GLY A 273 6.00 6.95 -4.31
N GLY A 274 6.63 7.75 -3.44
CA GLY A 274 7.21 7.21 -2.20
C GLY A 274 6.13 6.69 -1.27
N CYS A 275 6.32 5.52 -0.69
CA CYS A 275 5.52 5.09 0.46
C CYS A 275 5.56 6.19 1.51
N GLY A 276 4.40 6.63 1.97
CA GLY A 276 4.33 7.54 3.11
C GLY A 276 4.92 6.85 4.31
N ALA A 277 6.19 7.14 4.53
CA ALA A 277 6.78 6.84 5.81
C ALA A 277 6.05 7.68 6.85
N PHE A 278 5.47 7.02 7.79
CA PHE A 278 4.82 7.60 8.96
C PHE A 278 5.83 8.30 9.86
#